data_bca2310652e39291e749d5856703be5a
#
_entry.id   bca2310652e39291e749d5856703be5a
#
_cell.length_a   1.000
_cell.length_b   1.000
_cell.length_c   1.000
_cell.angle_alpha   90.00
_cell.angle_beta   90.00
_cell.angle_gamma   90.00
#
_symmetry.space_group_name_H-M   'P 1'
#
loop_
_entity.id
_entity.type
_entity.pdbx_description
1 polymer ?
#
loop_
_entity_poly.entity_id
_entity_poly.type
_entity_poly.pdbx_seq_one_letter_code
_entity_poly.pdbx_strand_id
1 'polypeptide(L)'
;MLKLTHVTKRFGSVLALDDVTFTVPAGQIVGFLGPNGAGKSTCLGILTGLVTPDEGTATVGGVRYADLPNPAATVGSLLSTEGFHPSRSGLETLRMAALTLGLPRQRVGEVLAEVGLSTAEARRRVGAYSLGMRQRLGVAQALLGDPQALILDEPANGLDPQGQRWLSDLLRSRAARGCAVLLSSHQLHEVSRLAHRVVMIGGGRLLADHTTGDGSDLEEQYFALTSGTDRAA
;
A
#
# COMPACT_ATOMS: atom_id res chain seq x y z
N MET A 1 6.64 -4.62 11.30
CA MET A 1 5.47 -4.02 11.98
C MET A 1 5.40 -2.53 11.62
N LEU A 2 4.27 -2.07 11.13
CA LEU A 2 3.98 -0.64 10.95
C LEU A 2 3.13 -0.14 12.12
N LYS A 3 3.33 1.10 12.55
CA LYS A 3 2.55 1.67 13.64
C LYS A 3 2.34 3.16 13.45
N LEU A 4 1.10 3.62 13.58
CA LEU A 4 0.75 5.01 13.82
C LEU A 4 0.30 5.14 15.28
N THR A 5 0.68 6.23 15.93
CA THR A 5 0.36 6.49 17.34
C THR A 5 -0.02 7.95 17.50
N HIS A 6 -1.31 8.20 17.81
CA HIS A 6 -1.89 9.52 18.02
C HIS A 6 -1.60 10.53 16.88
N VAL A 7 -1.71 10.04 15.62
CA VAL A 7 -1.33 10.83 14.45
C VAL A 7 -2.43 11.83 14.09
N THR A 8 -2.07 13.11 14.12
CA THR A 8 -2.89 14.23 13.66
C THR A 8 -2.22 14.93 12.50
N LYS A 9 -2.99 15.31 11.45
CA LYS A 9 -2.50 16.05 10.29
C LYS A 9 -3.50 17.06 9.80
N ARG A 10 -3.03 18.30 9.59
CA ARG A 10 -3.77 19.38 8.96
C ARG A 10 -3.13 19.82 7.66
N PHE A 11 -3.94 20.19 6.69
CA PHE A 11 -3.54 20.89 5.47
C PHE A 11 -4.29 22.22 5.41
N GLY A 12 -3.63 23.31 5.80
CA GLY A 12 -4.31 24.58 6.01
C GLY A 12 -5.42 24.47 7.05
N SER A 13 -6.66 24.78 6.65
CA SER A 13 -7.83 24.64 7.52
C SER A 13 -8.43 23.23 7.59
N VAL A 14 -8.00 22.33 6.71
CA VAL A 14 -8.56 20.97 6.62
C VAL A 14 -7.85 20.04 7.60
N LEU A 15 -8.58 19.48 8.56
CA LEU A 15 -8.11 18.40 9.43
C LEU A 15 -8.23 17.07 8.64
N ALA A 16 -7.10 16.60 8.13
CA ALA A 16 -7.05 15.38 7.32
C ALA A 16 -7.02 14.12 8.17
N LEU A 17 -6.30 14.15 9.31
CA LEU A 17 -6.26 13.07 10.31
C LEU A 17 -6.42 13.69 11.71
N ASP A 18 -7.15 12.97 12.57
CA ASP A 18 -7.47 13.37 13.93
C ASP A 18 -7.29 12.17 14.87
N ASP A 19 -6.17 12.15 15.59
CA ASP A 19 -5.81 11.15 16.59
C ASP A 19 -5.84 9.68 16.09
N VAL A 20 -5.28 9.43 14.92
CA VAL A 20 -5.29 8.09 14.30
C VAL A 20 -4.22 7.20 14.95
N THR A 21 -4.65 6.07 15.50
CA THR A 21 -3.77 5.07 16.12
C THR A 21 -4.13 3.68 15.63
N PHE A 22 -3.22 2.99 14.92
CA PHE A 22 -3.35 1.57 14.59
C PHE A 22 -1.98 0.93 14.30
N THR A 23 -1.96 -0.39 14.21
CA THR A 23 -0.74 -1.17 13.92
C THR A 23 -0.98 -2.16 12.81
N VAL A 24 0.08 -2.47 12.03
CA VAL A 24 0.14 -3.58 11.10
C VAL A 24 1.22 -4.54 11.60
N PRO A 25 0.85 -5.67 12.21
CA PRO A 25 1.82 -6.63 12.71
C PRO A 25 2.66 -7.26 11.60
N ALA A 26 3.87 -7.71 11.93
CA ALA A 26 4.67 -8.52 11.02
C ALA A 26 3.91 -9.82 10.70
N GLY A 27 3.97 -10.26 9.45
CA GLY A 27 3.29 -11.47 9.00
C GLY A 27 1.79 -11.32 8.80
N GLN A 28 1.24 -10.12 8.91
CA GLN A 28 -0.19 -9.88 8.70
C GLN A 28 -0.45 -8.98 7.49
N ILE A 29 -1.61 -9.22 6.89
CA ILE A 29 -2.22 -8.36 5.88
C ILE A 29 -3.33 -7.58 6.56
N VAL A 30 -3.23 -6.25 6.57
CA VAL A 30 -4.26 -5.35 7.09
C VAL A 30 -4.87 -4.58 5.93
N GLY A 31 -6.18 -4.71 5.77
CA GLY A 31 -6.98 -3.91 4.85
C GLY A 31 -7.30 -2.56 5.47
N PHE A 32 -7.08 -1.49 4.73
CA PHE A 32 -7.34 -0.11 5.16
C PHE A 32 -8.48 0.47 4.33
N LEU A 33 -9.67 0.52 4.91
CA LEU A 33 -10.92 0.87 4.24
C LEU A 33 -11.40 2.26 4.65
N GLY A 34 -12.11 2.92 3.75
CA GLY A 34 -12.75 4.20 4.01
C GLY A 34 -13.15 4.90 2.71
N PRO A 35 -14.09 5.84 2.75
CA PRO A 35 -14.51 6.60 1.57
C PRO A 35 -13.38 7.48 1.03
N ASN A 36 -13.59 8.06 -0.15
CA ASN A 36 -12.67 9.04 -0.70
C ASN A 36 -12.60 10.27 0.22
N GLY A 37 -11.40 10.81 0.41
CA GLY A 37 -11.18 11.92 1.34
C GLY A 37 -11.15 11.53 2.83
N ALA A 38 -11.30 10.25 3.19
CA ALA A 38 -11.28 9.80 4.59
C ALA A 38 -9.93 9.95 5.30
N GLY A 39 -8.83 10.19 4.56
CA GLY A 39 -7.48 10.31 5.11
C GLY A 39 -6.56 9.14 4.81
N LYS A 40 -7.00 8.13 4.02
CA LYS A 40 -6.19 6.93 3.69
C LYS A 40 -4.83 7.29 3.11
N SER A 41 -4.79 8.00 1.99
CA SER A 41 -3.53 8.37 1.32
C SER A 41 -2.63 9.26 2.20
N THR A 42 -3.21 10.05 3.11
CA THR A 42 -2.45 10.82 4.11
C THR A 42 -1.75 9.89 5.11
N CYS A 43 -2.45 8.87 5.64
CA CYS A 43 -1.85 7.85 6.51
C CYS A 43 -0.72 7.09 5.80
N LEU A 44 -0.96 6.65 4.55
CA LEU A 44 0.06 5.95 3.76
C LEU A 44 1.27 6.86 3.48
N GLY A 45 1.02 8.14 3.16
CA GLY A 45 2.06 9.14 2.96
C GLY A 45 2.89 9.41 4.22
N ILE A 46 2.27 9.39 5.41
CA ILE A 46 2.99 9.53 6.68
C ILE A 46 3.87 8.31 6.97
N LEU A 47 3.34 7.10 6.77
CA LEU A 47 4.10 5.86 6.95
C LEU A 47 5.29 5.72 6.00
N THR A 48 5.23 6.36 4.83
CA THR A 48 6.31 6.37 3.82
C THR A 48 7.18 7.63 3.87
N GLY A 49 6.98 8.50 4.88
CA GLY A 49 7.78 9.72 5.07
C GLY A 49 7.53 10.83 4.05
N LEU A 50 6.55 10.69 3.17
CA LEU A 50 6.15 11.72 2.19
C LEU A 50 5.37 12.88 2.84
N VAL A 51 4.71 12.59 3.96
CA VAL A 51 3.96 13.58 4.74
C VAL A 51 4.47 13.54 6.18
N THR A 52 4.76 14.70 6.75
CA THR A 52 5.11 14.82 8.18
C THR A 52 3.81 15.02 8.97
N PRO A 53 3.54 14.23 10.01
CA PRO A 53 2.41 14.49 10.91
C PRO A 53 2.65 15.77 11.70
N ASP A 54 1.58 16.43 12.13
CA ASP A 54 1.68 17.60 13.01
C ASP A 54 1.79 17.17 14.48
N GLU A 55 1.13 16.04 14.83
CA GLU A 55 1.23 15.40 16.13
C GLU A 55 1.32 13.88 15.99
N GLY A 56 1.82 13.23 17.01
CA GLY A 56 1.98 11.78 17.04
C GLY A 56 3.21 11.27 16.27
N THR A 57 3.24 9.97 16.04
CA THR A 57 4.39 9.31 15.40
C THR A 57 3.95 8.18 14.47
N ALA A 58 4.74 7.96 13.41
CA ALA A 58 4.64 6.80 12.53
C ALA A 58 5.98 6.06 12.48
N THR A 59 5.95 4.75 12.68
CA THR A 59 7.18 3.94 12.75
C THR A 59 7.07 2.64 11.96
N VAL A 60 8.23 2.18 11.49
CA VAL A 60 8.47 0.88 10.86
C VAL A 60 9.47 0.13 11.72
N GLY A 61 9.06 -0.98 12.33
CA GLY A 61 9.91 -1.69 13.29
C GLY A 61 10.32 -0.87 14.51
N GLY A 62 9.56 0.17 14.88
CA GLY A 62 9.88 1.09 15.97
C GLY A 62 10.72 2.30 15.57
N VAL A 63 11.18 2.39 14.31
CA VAL A 63 12.00 3.49 13.78
C VAL A 63 11.17 4.33 12.81
N ARG A 64 11.32 5.66 12.81
CA ARG A 64 10.66 6.52 11.81
C ARG A 64 11.23 6.22 10.42
N TYR A 65 10.39 6.33 9.39
CA TYR A 65 10.81 6.06 8.00
C TYR A 65 12.09 6.83 7.61
N ALA A 66 12.17 8.11 7.95
CA ALA A 66 13.32 8.97 7.63
C ALA A 66 14.62 8.57 8.35
N ASP A 67 14.52 7.85 9.46
CA ASP A 67 15.67 7.44 10.27
C ASP A 67 16.15 6.00 9.92
N LEU A 68 15.47 5.31 8.99
CA LEU A 68 15.90 4.00 8.51
C LEU A 68 17.17 4.11 7.66
N PRO A 69 18.13 3.18 7.75
CA PRO A 69 19.36 3.22 6.96
C PRO A 69 19.12 3.16 5.44
N ASN A 70 18.13 2.37 5.00
CA ASN A 70 17.67 2.31 3.62
C ASN A 70 16.14 2.19 3.61
N PRO A 71 15.42 3.33 3.73
CA PRO A 71 13.98 3.33 3.91
C PRO A 71 13.24 2.62 2.79
N ALA A 72 13.58 2.92 1.53
CA ALA A 72 12.90 2.37 0.37
C ALA A 72 13.23 0.89 0.07
N ALA A 73 14.30 0.35 0.66
CA ALA A 73 14.54 -1.10 0.66
C ALA A 73 13.78 -1.79 1.79
N THR A 74 13.64 -1.12 2.95
CA THR A 74 12.93 -1.66 4.13
C THR A 74 11.42 -1.65 3.95
N VAL A 75 10.88 -0.61 3.29
CA VAL A 75 9.45 -0.41 3.03
C VAL A 75 9.21 -0.31 1.54
N GLY A 76 8.61 -1.32 0.97
CA GLY A 76 8.12 -1.25 -0.40
C GLY A 76 6.78 -0.50 -0.45
N SER A 77 6.66 0.46 -1.35
CA SER A 77 5.42 1.22 -1.47
C SER A 77 4.94 1.35 -2.91
N LEU A 78 3.62 1.28 -3.09
CA LEU A 78 2.90 1.62 -4.31
C LEU A 78 1.77 2.57 -3.92
N LEU A 79 1.99 3.88 -4.09
CA LEU A 79 1.00 4.91 -3.76
C LEU A 79 0.30 5.47 -5.00
N SER A 80 0.91 5.33 -6.18
CA SER A 80 0.33 5.70 -7.47
C SER A 80 1.13 5.05 -8.59
N THR A 81 0.44 4.71 -9.69
CA THR A 81 1.08 4.28 -10.94
C THR A 81 1.25 5.40 -11.96
N GLU A 82 0.77 6.61 -11.66
CA GLU A 82 0.86 7.78 -12.54
C GLU A 82 2.27 8.41 -12.56
N GLY A 83 3.07 8.14 -11.52
CA GLY A 83 4.43 8.68 -11.40
C GLY A 83 5.46 8.07 -12.35
N PHE A 84 5.11 7.03 -13.11
CA PHE A 84 6.04 6.43 -14.06
C PHE A 84 6.23 7.28 -15.31
N HIS A 85 7.48 7.50 -15.69
CA HIS A 85 7.80 8.27 -16.89
C HIS A 85 7.39 7.48 -18.17
N PRO A 86 6.47 8.00 -18.99
CA PRO A 86 5.87 7.23 -20.09
C PRO A 86 6.86 6.82 -21.19
N SER A 87 7.93 7.59 -21.39
CA SER A 87 8.95 7.29 -22.41
C SER A 87 9.98 6.24 -21.99
N ARG A 88 10.09 5.92 -20.69
CA ARG A 88 10.98 4.86 -20.20
C ARG A 88 10.31 3.50 -20.34
N SER A 89 11.12 2.46 -20.53
CA SER A 89 10.64 1.08 -20.41
C SER A 89 10.46 0.69 -18.94
N GLY A 90 9.63 -0.32 -18.68
CA GLY A 90 9.50 -0.89 -17.34
C GLY A 90 10.83 -1.43 -16.81
N LEU A 91 11.63 -2.05 -17.70
CA LEU A 91 12.96 -2.54 -17.35
C LEU A 91 13.92 -1.42 -16.92
N GLU A 92 13.94 -0.29 -17.64
CA GLU A 92 14.75 0.88 -17.27
C GLU A 92 14.28 1.47 -15.94
N THR A 93 12.95 1.57 -15.73
CA THR A 93 12.37 2.05 -14.48
C THR A 93 12.83 1.23 -13.29
N LEU A 94 12.75 -0.11 -13.37
CA LEU A 94 13.18 -1.00 -12.30
C LEU A 94 14.71 -0.99 -12.10
N ARG A 95 15.49 -0.90 -13.19
CA ARG A 95 16.96 -0.79 -13.10
C ARG A 95 17.40 0.48 -12.38
N MET A 96 16.75 1.60 -12.65
CA MET A 96 17.03 2.86 -11.96
C MET A 96 16.68 2.75 -10.47
N ALA A 97 15.51 2.21 -10.14
CA ALA A 97 15.11 1.99 -8.76
C ALA A 97 16.08 1.04 -8.04
N ALA A 98 16.47 -0.09 -8.66
CA ALA A 98 17.43 -1.01 -8.08
C ALA A 98 18.79 -0.36 -7.84
N LEU A 99 19.27 0.48 -8.77
CA LEU A 99 20.53 1.23 -8.62
C LEU A 99 20.45 2.20 -7.44
N THR A 100 19.34 2.94 -7.30
CA THR A 100 19.12 3.87 -6.18
C THR A 100 19.12 3.15 -4.83
N LEU A 101 18.60 1.91 -4.80
CA LEU A 101 18.57 1.07 -3.60
C LEU A 101 19.89 0.33 -3.32
N GLY A 102 20.88 0.44 -4.21
CA GLY A 102 22.14 -0.30 -4.10
C GLY A 102 22.01 -1.80 -4.37
N LEU A 103 21.01 -2.23 -5.14
CA LEU A 103 20.70 -3.64 -5.40
C LEU A 103 21.39 -4.17 -6.65
N PRO A 104 21.72 -5.48 -6.68
CA PRO A 104 22.31 -6.11 -7.86
C PRO A 104 21.30 -6.14 -9.03
N ARG A 105 21.83 -6.04 -10.27
CA ARG A 105 21.00 -6.06 -11.50
C ARG A 105 20.14 -7.31 -11.63
N GLN A 106 20.56 -8.43 -11.08
CA GLN A 106 19.84 -9.70 -11.10
C GLN A 106 18.46 -9.57 -10.42
N ARG A 107 18.35 -8.76 -9.34
CA ARG A 107 17.11 -8.55 -8.60
C ARG A 107 15.97 -8.03 -9.47
N VAL A 108 16.27 -7.24 -10.49
CA VAL A 108 15.26 -6.77 -11.46
C VAL A 108 14.61 -7.93 -12.22
N GLY A 109 15.40 -8.93 -12.64
CA GLY A 109 14.86 -10.12 -13.31
C GLY A 109 13.95 -10.95 -12.39
N GLU A 110 14.35 -11.10 -11.13
CA GLU A 110 13.59 -11.82 -10.12
C GLU A 110 12.23 -11.19 -9.88
N VAL A 111 12.16 -9.87 -9.63
CA VAL A 111 10.88 -9.19 -9.38
C VAL A 111 9.99 -9.16 -10.62
N LEU A 112 10.55 -9.05 -11.83
CA LEU A 112 9.79 -9.15 -13.07
C LEU A 112 9.10 -10.52 -13.19
N ALA A 113 9.81 -11.59 -12.85
CA ALA A 113 9.24 -12.94 -12.83
C ALA A 113 8.14 -13.08 -11.77
N GLU A 114 8.36 -12.54 -10.56
CA GLU A 114 7.39 -12.56 -9.47
C GLU A 114 6.06 -11.87 -9.85
N VAL A 115 6.15 -10.75 -10.58
CA VAL A 115 4.93 -10.02 -11.00
C VAL A 115 4.36 -10.49 -12.33
N GLY A 116 4.98 -11.48 -12.97
CA GLY A 116 4.52 -12.02 -14.25
C GLY A 116 4.61 -11.03 -15.41
N LEU A 117 5.60 -10.14 -15.40
CA LEU A 117 5.97 -9.31 -16.54
C LEU A 117 7.11 -9.98 -17.30
N SER A 118 6.86 -10.41 -18.52
CA SER A 118 7.89 -10.99 -19.40
C SER A 118 8.97 -9.97 -19.73
N THR A 119 10.16 -10.44 -20.10
CA THR A 119 11.25 -9.56 -20.56
C THR A 119 10.84 -8.71 -21.77
N ALA A 120 10.02 -9.25 -22.67
CA ALA A 120 9.52 -8.52 -23.84
C ALA A 120 8.59 -7.37 -23.43
N GLU A 121 7.66 -7.62 -22.50
CA GLU A 121 6.79 -6.58 -21.95
C GLU A 121 7.58 -5.54 -21.17
N ALA A 122 8.53 -5.95 -20.32
CA ALA A 122 9.36 -5.06 -19.55
C ALA A 122 10.21 -4.10 -20.42
N ARG A 123 10.55 -4.48 -21.67
CA ARG A 123 11.26 -3.61 -22.63
C ARG A 123 10.35 -2.60 -23.33
N ARG A 124 9.03 -2.75 -23.27
CA ARG A 124 8.09 -1.76 -23.84
C ARG A 124 8.09 -0.49 -23.01
N ARG A 125 7.79 0.65 -23.64
CA ARG A 125 7.62 1.94 -22.94
C ARG A 125 6.40 1.87 -22.02
N VAL A 126 6.51 2.43 -20.83
CA VAL A 126 5.42 2.43 -19.82
C VAL A 126 4.18 3.17 -20.33
N GLY A 127 4.35 4.18 -21.20
CA GLY A 127 3.22 4.84 -21.86
C GLY A 127 2.34 3.93 -22.69
N ALA A 128 2.87 2.76 -23.15
CA ALA A 128 2.14 1.74 -23.91
C ALA A 128 1.63 0.58 -23.01
N TYR A 129 1.77 0.68 -21.68
CA TYR A 129 1.28 -0.33 -20.76
C TYR A 129 -0.23 -0.19 -20.52
N SER A 130 -0.91 -1.33 -20.40
CA SER A 130 -2.26 -1.34 -19.82
C SER A 130 -2.20 -0.90 -18.34
N LEU A 131 -3.34 -0.57 -17.75
CA LEU A 131 -3.41 -0.25 -16.32
C LEU A 131 -2.88 -1.41 -15.47
N GLY A 132 -3.29 -2.65 -15.77
CA GLY A 132 -2.79 -3.85 -15.07
C GLY A 132 -1.27 -4.06 -15.21
N MET A 133 -0.68 -3.76 -16.36
CA MET A 133 0.79 -3.80 -16.52
C MET A 133 1.48 -2.72 -15.68
N ARG A 134 0.90 -1.51 -15.58
CA ARG A 134 1.43 -0.46 -14.71
C ARG A 134 1.34 -0.85 -13.22
N GLN A 135 0.23 -1.48 -12.81
CA GLN A 135 0.09 -2.03 -11.46
C GLN A 135 1.16 -3.08 -11.16
N ARG A 136 1.34 -4.05 -12.05
CA ARG A 136 2.40 -5.06 -11.91
C ARG A 136 3.80 -4.43 -11.82
N LEU A 137 4.08 -3.40 -12.61
CA LEU A 137 5.35 -2.65 -12.54
C LEU A 137 5.50 -1.95 -11.18
N GLY A 138 4.44 -1.32 -10.66
CA GLY A 138 4.44 -0.67 -9.34
C GLY A 138 4.67 -1.66 -8.21
N VAL A 139 4.01 -2.82 -8.25
CA VAL A 139 4.25 -3.92 -7.31
C VAL A 139 5.69 -4.43 -7.43
N ALA A 140 6.22 -4.61 -8.66
CA ALA A 140 7.62 -5.00 -8.86
C ALA A 140 8.60 -4.01 -8.22
N GLN A 141 8.37 -2.72 -8.39
CA GLN A 141 9.19 -1.68 -7.75
C GLN A 141 9.12 -1.75 -6.23
N ALA A 142 7.92 -1.93 -5.66
CA ALA A 142 7.74 -2.08 -4.22
C ALA A 142 8.45 -3.33 -3.65
N LEU A 143 8.63 -4.37 -4.46
CA LEU A 143 9.27 -5.63 -4.06
C LEU A 143 10.80 -5.64 -4.23
N LEU A 144 11.40 -4.66 -4.89
CA LEU A 144 12.84 -4.66 -5.22
C LEU A 144 13.73 -4.91 -4.01
N GLY A 145 13.48 -4.21 -2.90
CA GLY A 145 14.29 -4.30 -1.68
C GLY A 145 14.07 -5.56 -0.84
N ASP A 146 13.18 -6.47 -1.25
CA ASP A 146 12.68 -7.58 -0.43
C ASP A 146 12.20 -7.07 0.96
N PRO A 147 11.23 -6.14 0.97
CA PRO A 147 10.93 -5.29 2.11
C PRO A 147 10.31 -6.05 3.28
N GLN A 148 10.55 -5.54 4.49
CA GLN A 148 9.90 -6.01 5.72
C GLN A 148 8.46 -5.50 5.86
N ALA A 149 8.10 -4.45 5.13
CA ALA A 149 6.75 -3.91 5.08
C ALA A 149 6.37 -3.49 3.66
N LEU A 150 5.10 -3.73 3.29
CA LEU A 150 4.49 -3.29 2.03
C LEU A 150 3.34 -2.34 2.34
N ILE A 151 3.32 -1.19 1.67
CA ILE A 151 2.28 -0.17 1.75
C ILE A 151 1.74 0.06 0.34
N LEU A 152 0.50 -0.38 0.10
CA LEU A 152 -0.07 -0.43 -1.23
C LEU A 152 -1.40 0.32 -1.27
N ASP A 153 -1.48 1.37 -2.10
CA ASP A 153 -2.71 2.13 -2.32
C ASP A 153 -3.43 1.59 -3.55
N GLU A 154 -4.63 1.03 -3.35
CA GLU A 154 -5.49 0.45 -4.39
C GLU A 154 -4.74 -0.52 -5.36
N PRO A 155 -3.97 -1.50 -4.86
CA PRO A 155 -3.07 -2.29 -5.71
C PRO A 155 -3.79 -3.22 -6.69
N ALA A 156 -5.07 -3.55 -6.46
CA ALA A 156 -5.88 -4.39 -7.33
C ALA A 156 -6.56 -3.59 -8.45
N ASN A 157 -6.49 -2.26 -8.41
CA ASN A 157 -7.21 -1.41 -9.36
C ASN A 157 -6.72 -1.65 -10.80
N GLY A 158 -7.67 -1.93 -11.71
CA GLY A 158 -7.38 -2.22 -13.12
C GLY A 158 -6.75 -3.59 -13.40
N LEU A 159 -6.70 -4.48 -12.41
CA LEU A 159 -6.39 -5.89 -12.62
C LEU A 159 -7.66 -6.66 -12.99
N ASP A 160 -7.52 -7.59 -13.92
CA ASP A 160 -8.56 -8.59 -14.21
C ASP A 160 -8.67 -9.61 -13.05
N PRO A 161 -9.68 -10.47 -13.00
CA PRO A 161 -9.84 -11.45 -11.92
C PRO A 161 -8.63 -12.37 -11.73
N GLN A 162 -7.91 -12.71 -12.81
CA GLN A 162 -6.68 -13.51 -12.72
C GLN A 162 -5.54 -12.70 -12.07
N GLY A 163 -5.43 -11.41 -12.43
CA GLY A 163 -4.47 -10.49 -11.82
C GLY A 163 -4.74 -10.23 -10.34
N GLN A 164 -6.00 -10.11 -9.95
CA GLN A 164 -6.40 -9.96 -8.53
C GLN A 164 -6.03 -11.21 -7.73
N ARG A 165 -6.27 -12.42 -8.29
CA ARG A 165 -5.87 -13.68 -7.65
C ARG A 165 -4.35 -13.78 -7.50
N TRP A 166 -3.60 -13.47 -8.58
CA TRP A 166 -2.14 -13.41 -8.52
C TRP A 166 -1.65 -12.47 -7.42
N LEU A 167 -2.21 -11.24 -7.33
CA LEU A 167 -1.84 -10.27 -6.31
C LEU A 167 -2.12 -10.80 -4.90
N SER A 168 -3.29 -11.40 -4.69
CA SER A 168 -3.67 -12.00 -3.41
C SER A 168 -2.70 -13.09 -2.97
N ASP A 169 -2.31 -14.00 -3.88
CA ASP A 169 -1.37 -15.08 -3.60
C ASP A 169 0.04 -14.54 -3.30
N LEU A 170 0.47 -13.50 -4.03
CA LEU A 170 1.73 -12.81 -3.79
C LEU A 170 1.75 -12.19 -2.37
N LEU A 171 0.71 -11.44 -1.99
CA LEU A 171 0.65 -10.77 -0.69
C LEU A 171 0.57 -11.78 0.47
N ARG A 172 -0.18 -12.87 0.31
CA ARG A 172 -0.18 -13.97 1.29
C ARG A 172 1.21 -14.60 1.46
N SER A 173 1.90 -14.85 0.35
CA SER A 173 3.27 -15.37 0.38
C SER A 173 4.22 -14.42 1.10
N ARG A 174 4.10 -13.10 0.88
CA ARG A 174 4.92 -12.09 1.56
C ARG A 174 4.60 -12.02 3.06
N ALA A 175 3.34 -12.02 3.43
CA ALA A 175 2.92 -12.06 4.84
C ALA A 175 3.42 -13.34 5.54
N ALA A 176 3.28 -14.51 4.92
CA ALA A 176 3.76 -15.78 5.48
C ALA A 176 5.29 -15.78 5.75
N ARG A 177 6.06 -14.93 5.05
CA ARG A 177 7.50 -14.71 5.28
C ARG A 177 7.80 -13.59 6.29
N GLY A 178 6.78 -13.10 6.98
CA GLY A 178 6.93 -12.08 8.03
C GLY A 178 6.78 -10.63 7.58
N CYS A 179 6.48 -10.36 6.30
CA CYS A 179 6.25 -9.00 5.82
C CYS A 179 4.95 -8.45 6.42
N ALA A 180 4.98 -7.21 6.92
CA ALA A 180 3.79 -6.48 7.33
C ALA A 180 3.16 -5.83 6.09
N VAL A 181 1.91 -6.17 5.76
CA VAL A 181 1.24 -5.67 4.55
C VAL A 181 0.08 -4.77 4.93
N LEU A 182 0.12 -3.51 4.50
CA LEU A 182 -0.98 -2.56 4.57
C LEU A 182 -1.46 -2.28 3.15
N LEU A 183 -2.71 -2.57 2.86
CA LEU A 183 -3.30 -2.23 1.56
C LEU A 183 -4.59 -1.45 1.73
N SER A 184 -4.72 -0.36 0.98
CA SER A 184 -6.01 0.32 0.84
C SER A 184 -6.84 -0.35 -0.26
N SER A 185 -8.14 -0.35 -0.10
CA SER A 185 -9.10 -0.73 -1.13
C SER A 185 -10.45 -0.08 -0.85
N HIS A 186 -11.23 0.10 -1.91
CA HIS A 186 -12.66 0.41 -1.84
C HIS A 186 -13.53 -0.83 -2.07
N GLN A 187 -12.92 -1.98 -2.35
CA GLN A 187 -13.60 -3.26 -2.62
C GLN A 187 -13.59 -4.13 -1.35
N LEU A 188 -14.63 -4.00 -0.53
CA LEU A 188 -14.80 -4.72 0.74
C LEU A 188 -14.65 -6.23 0.60
N HIS A 189 -15.29 -6.80 -0.41
CA HIS A 189 -15.29 -8.25 -0.64
C HIS A 189 -13.88 -8.81 -0.94
N GLU A 190 -13.02 -8.05 -1.62
CA GLU A 190 -11.63 -8.47 -1.87
C GLU A 190 -10.81 -8.44 -0.57
N VAL A 191 -10.95 -7.35 0.18
CA VAL A 191 -10.23 -7.17 1.44
C VAL A 191 -10.65 -8.20 2.47
N SER A 192 -11.95 -8.50 2.62
CA SER A 192 -12.45 -9.49 3.57
C SER A 192 -11.88 -10.91 3.33
N ARG A 193 -11.57 -11.24 2.07
CA ARG A 193 -10.99 -12.54 1.69
C ARG A 193 -9.47 -12.60 1.84
N LEU A 194 -8.79 -11.46 1.75
CA LEU A 194 -7.34 -11.39 1.73
C LEU A 194 -6.75 -11.01 3.08
N ALA A 195 -7.34 -10.02 3.75
CA ALA A 195 -6.81 -9.45 4.96
C ALA A 195 -7.08 -10.34 6.19
N HIS A 196 -6.15 -10.32 7.14
CA HIS A 196 -6.32 -10.92 8.47
C HIS A 196 -7.06 -9.98 9.41
N ARG A 197 -7.02 -8.68 9.11
CA ARG A 197 -7.60 -7.61 9.90
C ARG A 197 -7.97 -6.44 9.00
N VAL A 198 -9.03 -5.73 9.36
CA VAL A 198 -9.53 -4.56 8.63
C VAL A 198 -9.58 -3.37 9.57
N VAL A 199 -8.99 -2.28 9.14
CA VAL A 199 -9.02 -0.96 9.79
C VAL A 199 -9.87 -0.04 8.94
N MET A 200 -10.90 0.56 9.52
CA MET A 200 -11.80 1.49 8.84
C MET A 200 -11.56 2.93 9.30
N ILE A 201 -11.45 3.85 8.35
CA ILE A 201 -11.25 5.27 8.59
C ILE A 201 -12.36 6.09 7.91
N GLY A 202 -12.85 7.13 8.59
CA GLY A 202 -13.81 8.09 8.05
C GLY A 202 -13.64 9.45 8.69
N GLY A 203 -13.76 10.53 7.90
CA GLY A 203 -13.58 11.89 8.40
C GLY A 203 -12.22 12.18 9.08
N GLY A 204 -11.18 11.42 8.76
CA GLY A 204 -9.86 11.54 9.37
C GLY A 204 -9.70 10.78 10.68
N ARG A 205 -10.70 10.02 11.14
CA ARG A 205 -10.68 9.26 12.41
C ARG A 205 -10.80 7.76 12.16
N LEU A 206 -10.23 6.98 13.07
CA LEU A 206 -10.44 5.54 13.10
C LEU A 206 -11.90 5.27 13.50
N LEU A 207 -12.62 4.51 12.67
CA LEU A 207 -14.01 4.12 12.93
C LEU A 207 -14.11 2.71 13.51
N ALA A 208 -13.29 1.80 12.99
CA ALA A 208 -13.31 0.40 13.42
C ALA A 208 -11.96 -0.26 13.16
N ASP A 209 -11.72 -1.36 13.90
CA ASP A 209 -10.52 -2.19 13.82
C ASP A 209 -10.90 -3.63 14.18
N HIS A 210 -11.07 -4.49 13.16
CA HIS A 210 -11.63 -5.83 13.30
C HIS A 210 -10.70 -6.90 12.73
N THR A 211 -10.67 -8.06 13.38
CA THR A 211 -10.09 -9.28 12.80
C THR A 211 -11.10 -9.90 11.83
N THR A 212 -10.65 -10.30 10.64
CA THR A 212 -11.51 -10.97 9.67
C THR A 212 -11.82 -12.40 10.11
N GLY A 213 -13.05 -12.89 9.80
CA GLY A 213 -13.45 -14.26 10.13
C GLY A 213 -14.17 -14.43 11.48
N ASP A 214 -14.50 -13.35 12.18
CA ASP A 214 -15.30 -13.36 13.41
C ASP A 214 -16.81 -13.49 13.17
N GLY A 215 -17.22 -13.66 11.89
CA GLY A 215 -18.64 -13.78 11.49
C GLY A 215 -19.37 -12.45 11.34
N SER A 216 -18.68 -11.32 11.52
CA SER A 216 -19.25 -9.99 11.30
C SER A 216 -19.40 -9.70 9.81
N ASP A 217 -20.52 -9.10 9.41
CA ASP A 217 -20.73 -8.57 8.07
C ASP A 217 -19.99 -7.25 7.93
N LEU A 218 -18.78 -7.32 7.37
CA LEU A 218 -17.93 -6.14 7.15
C LEU A 218 -18.58 -5.11 6.22
N GLU A 219 -19.45 -5.55 5.33
CA GLU A 219 -20.16 -4.67 4.40
C GLU A 219 -21.23 -3.85 5.12
N GLU A 220 -22.04 -4.50 5.94
CA GLU A 220 -23.04 -3.81 6.76
C GLU A 220 -22.39 -2.82 7.74
N GLN A 221 -21.32 -3.23 8.40
CA GLN A 221 -20.56 -2.37 9.31
C GLN A 221 -19.92 -1.17 8.59
N TYR A 222 -19.33 -1.39 7.42
CA TYR A 222 -18.76 -0.31 6.62
C TYR A 222 -19.81 0.75 6.28
N PHE A 223 -20.96 0.33 5.76
CA PHE A 223 -22.03 1.27 5.42
C PHE A 223 -22.60 1.96 6.66
N ALA A 224 -22.79 1.25 7.77
CA ALA A 224 -23.26 1.86 9.01
C ALA A 224 -22.31 2.93 9.55
N LEU A 225 -21.00 2.68 9.50
CA LEU A 225 -19.98 3.56 10.04
C LEU A 225 -19.61 4.73 9.10
N THR A 226 -19.75 4.53 7.79
CA THR A 226 -19.38 5.56 6.81
C THR A 226 -20.55 6.42 6.34
N SER A 227 -21.81 5.98 6.57
CA SER A 227 -23.00 6.79 6.30
C SER A 227 -23.03 8.03 7.20
N GLY A 228 -22.64 9.17 6.66
CA GLY A 228 -22.53 10.46 7.38
C GLY A 228 -21.11 11.02 7.50
N THR A 229 -20.10 10.26 7.06
CA THR A 229 -18.71 10.74 7.04
C THR A 229 -18.25 11.23 5.67
N ASP A 230 -19.11 11.17 4.65
CA ASP A 230 -18.84 11.77 3.34
C ASP A 230 -18.70 13.29 3.52
N ARG A 231 -17.47 13.78 3.39
CA ARG A 231 -17.24 15.22 3.22
C ARG A 231 -17.88 15.58 1.87
N ALA A 232 -18.93 16.39 1.93
CA ALA A 232 -19.46 17.02 0.72
C ALA A 232 -18.28 17.65 -0.05
N ALA A 233 -18.17 17.29 -1.33
CA ALA A 233 -17.16 17.76 -2.26
C ALA A 233 -17.22 19.28 -2.45
#